data_00dde6d5cb08477624607bdc4ca2ae4a
#
_entry.id   00dde6d5cb08477624607bdc4ca2ae4a
#
_cell.length_a   1.000
_cell.length_b   1.000
_cell.length_c   1.000
_cell.angle_alpha   90.00
_cell.angle_beta   90.00
_cell.angle_gamma   90.00
#
_symmetry.space_group_name_H-M   'P 1'
#
loop_
_entity.id
_entity.type
_entity.pdbx_description
1 polymer ?
#
loop_
_entity_poly.entity_id
_entity_poly.type
_entity_poly.pdbx_seq_one_letter_code
_entity_poly.pdbx_strand_id
1 'polypeptide(L)'
;MKSITHMVIFCLKHGKYSLQEKEFISDSIEILSSIPVVRDFRAYRQTSPKNGFDFGFTMKFKDKNSYEEYNKHPSHLEYVNNRWLNEVDNFLEIDFEEI
;
A
#
# COMPACT_ATOMS: atom_id res chain seq x y z
N MET A 1 -0.84 5.72 -23.38
CA MET A 1 0.02 5.89 -22.19
C MET A 1 0.03 4.61 -21.38
N LYS A 2 1.15 4.31 -20.76
CA LYS A 2 1.30 3.07 -19.99
C LYS A 2 0.74 3.21 -18.59
N SER A 3 0.04 2.17 -18.16
CA SER A 3 -0.40 2.06 -16.76
C SER A 3 0.78 1.75 -15.86
N ILE A 4 0.63 2.09 -14.59
CA ILE A 4 1.63 1.80 -13.55
C ILE A 4 1.03 0.81 -12.57
N THR A 5 1.78 -0.23 -12.25
CA THR A 5 1.47 -1.11 -11.12
C THR A 5 2.37 -0.71 -9.95
N HIS A 6 1.75 -0.16 -8.92
CA HIS A 6 2.44 0.24 -7.70
C HIS A 6 2.32 -0.88 -6.67
N MET A 7 3.44 -1.18 -6.04
CA MET A 7 3.51 -2.20 -4.99
C MET A 7 4.29 -1.65 -3.81
N VAL A 8 3.81 -1.91 -2.61
CA VAL A 8 4.58 -1.69 -1.39
C VAL A 8 4.56 -2.96 -0.57
N ILE A 9 5.75 -3.43 -0.19
CA ILE A 9 5.90 -4.57 0.72
C ILE A 9 6.39 -4.05 2.05
N PHE A 10 5.88 -4.61 3.16
CA PHE A 10 6.14 -4.00 4.47
C PHE A 10 5.96 -4.97 5.63
N CYS A 11 6.46 -4.53 6.79
CA CYS A 11 6.23 -5.13 8.10
C CYS A 11 5.53 -4.12 8.99
N LEU A 12 4.75 -4.60 9.93
CA LEU A 12 4.12 -3.77 10.96
C LEU A 12 4.86 -3.89 12.28
N LYS A 13 4.75 -2.86 13.10
CA LYS A 13 5.24 -2.89 14.49
C LYS A 13 4.39 -3.79 15.38
N HIS A 14 3.17 -4.09 14.94
CA HIS A 14 2.21 -4.93 15.67
C HIS A 14 2.56 -6.41 15.58
N GLY A 15 2.15 -7.17 16.59
CA GLY A 15 2.31 -8.61 16.58
C GLY A 15 1.54 -9.28 15.46
N LYS A 16 2.09 -10.38 14.94
CA LYS A 16 1.43 -11.19 13.91
C LYS A 16 0.07 -11.67 14.40
N TYR A 17 -0.93 -11.53 13.55
CA TYR A 17 -2.32 -11.94 13.80
C TYR A 17 -2.98 -11.20 14.96
N SER A 18 -2.41 -10.10 15.45
CA SER A 18 -3.01 -9.27 16.47
C SER A 18 -4.22 -8.51 15.94
N LEU A 19 -5.04 -8.00 16.85
CA LEU A 19 -6.17 -7.14 16.49
C LEU A 19 -5.68 -5.87 15.77
N GLN A 20 -4.58 -5.29 16.25
CA GLN A 20 -4.00 -4.09 15.64
C GLN A 20 -3.55 -4.33 14.20
N GLU A 21 -3.00 -5.51 13.90
CA GLU A 21 -2.66 -5.89 12.54
C GLU A 21 -3.91 -5.91 11.65
N LYS A 22 -4.97 -6.58 12.12
CA LYS A 22 -6.23 -6.69 11.38
C LYS A 22 -6.85 -5.32 11.12
N GLU A 23 -6.86 -4.46 12.11
CA GLU A 23 -7.41 -3.11 11.99
C GLU A 23 -6.62 -2.27 11.00
N PHE A 24 -5.29 -2.32 11.08
CA PHE A 24 -4.44 -1.59 10.13
C PHE A 24 -4.71 -2.02 8.69
N ILE A 25 -4.72 -3.31 8.42
CA ILE A 25 -4.95 -3.84 7.07
C ILE A 25 -6.34 -3.44 6.57
N SER A 26 -7.38 -3.66 7.38
CA SER A 26 -8.76 -3.33 7.04
C SER A 26 -8.95 -1.84 6.75
N ASP A 27 -8.43 -0.99 7.62
CA ASP A 27 -8.52 0.47 7.45
C ASP A 27 -7.74 0.95 6.23
N SER A 28 -6.57 0.36 5.99
CA SER A 28 -5.75 0.68 4.82
C SER A 28 -6.48 0.36 3.52
N ILE A 29 -7.10 -0.81 3.44
CA ILE A 29 -7.88 -1.21 2.27
C ILE A 29 -9.01 -0.19 2.03
N GLU A 30 -9.76 0.15 3.07
CA GLU A 30 -10.88 1.09 2.96
C GLU A 30 -10.43 2.48 2.52
N ILE A 31 -9.41 3.03 3.17
CA ILE A 31 -8.92 4.38 2.90
C ILE A 31 -8.31 4.48 1.50
N LEU A 32 -7.36 3.59 1.19
CA LEU A 32 -6.60 3.69 -0.05
C LEU A 32 -7.43 3.34 -1.28
N SER A 33 -8.30 2.33 -1.19
CA SER A 33 -9.16 1.95 -2.30
C SER A 33 -10.23 3.00 -2.60
N SER A 34 -10.53 3.88 -1.66
CA SER A 34 -11.51 4.96 -1.85
C SER A 34 -10.95 6.17 -2.60
N ILE A 35 -9.64 6.25 -2.78
CA ILE A 35 -9.03 7.34 -3.55
C ILE A 35 -9.37 7.15 -5.03
N PRO A 36 -9.99 8.15 -5.70
CA PRO A 36 -10.61 7.94 -7.02
C PRO A 36 -9.70 7.41 -8.12
N VAL A 37 -8.41 7.73 -8.09
CA VAL A 37 -7.47 7.28 -9.13
C VAL A 37 -6.89 5.90 -8.88
N VAL A 38 -7.15 5.32 -7.71
CA VAL A 38 -6.67 3.96 -7.37
C VAL A 38 -7.56 2.93 -8.04
N ARG A 39 -6.94 1.98 -8.74
CA ARG A 39 -7.61 0.86 -9.40
C ARG A 39 -7.06 -0.45 -8.91
N ASP A 40 -7.92 -1.45 -8.81
CA ASP A 40 -7.55 -2.83 -8.51
C ASP A 40 -6.66 -2.94 -7.26
N PHE A 41 -7.07 -2.29 -6.18
CA PHE A 41 -6.35 -2.38 -4.91
C PHE A 41 -6.44 -3.80 -4.35
N ARG A 42 -5.30 -4.35 -3.97
CA ARG A 42 -5.23 -5.67 -3.35
C ARG A 42 -4.25 -5.67 -2.18
N ALA A 43 -4.62 -6.42 -1.14
CA ALA A 43 -3.77 -6.63 0.03
C ALA A 43 -3.42 -8.10 0.13
N TYR A 44 -2.15 -8.37 0.41
CA TYR A 44 -1.62 -9.74 0.45
C TYR A 44 -0.81 -9.96 1.71
N ARG A 45 -0.80 -11.20 2.19
CA ARG A 45 0.21 -11.67 3.14
C ARG A 45 1.36 -12.28 2.33
N GLN A 46 2.58 -11.83 2.61
CA GLN A 46 3.77 -12.35 1.95
C GLN A 46 4.09 -13.74 2.51
N THR A 47 4.36 -14.72 1.65
CA THR A 47 4.54 -16.11 2.07
C THR A 47 5.91 -16.72 1.76
N SER A 48 6.76 -16.01 1.01
CA SER A 48 8.08 -16.53 0.65
C SER A 48 9.05 -16.43 1.83
N PRO A 49 9.82 -17.49 2.13
CA PRO A 49 10.87 -17.41 3.14
C PRO A 49 12.13 -16.66 2.66
N LYS A 50 12.13 -16.19 1.42
CA LYS A 50 13.31 -15.55 0.81
C LYS A 50 13.51 -14.10 1.20
N ASN A 51 12.56 -13.51 1.93
CA ASN A 51 12.67 -12.13 2.41
C ASN A 51 11.97 -12.00 3.76
N GLY A 52 12.18 -10.85 4.40
CA GLY A 52 11.65 -10.58 5.74
C GLY A 52 10.39 -9.74 5.78
N PHE A 53 9.74 -9.50 4.64
CA PHE A 53 8.52 -8.72 4.61
C PHE A 53 7.30 -9.60 4.89
N ASP A 54 6.26 -9.01 5.49
CA ASP A 54 5.07 -9.75 5.92
C ASP A 54 3.85 -9.49 5.04
N PHE A 55 3.76 -8.31 4.42
CA PHE A 55 2.57 -7.87 3.69
C PHE A 55 2.94 -7.19 2.39
N GLY A 56 1.98 -7.16 1.48
CA GLY A 56 2.08 -6.35 0.28
C GLY A 56 0.73 -5.72 -0.08
N PHE A 57 0.77 -4.46 -0.50
CA PHE A 57 -0.35 -3.81 -1.16
C PHE A 57 0.03 -3.59 -2.60
N THR A 58 -0.92 -3.83 -3.50
CA THR A 58 -0.76 -3.51 -4.92
C THR A 58 -1.93 -2.65 -5.36
N MET A 59 -1.66 -1.76 -6.30
CA MET A 59 -2.69 -0.94 -6.93
C MET A 59 -2.23 -0.54 -8.31
N LYS A 60 -3.19 -0.20 -9.16
CA LYS A 60 -2.91 0.20 -10.53
C LYS A 60 -3.38 1.62 -10.77
N PHE A 61 -2.61 2.34 -11.58
CA PHE A 61 -2.93 3.68 -12.06
C PHE A 61 -2.93 3.67 -13.58
N LYS A 62 -3.87 4.36 -14.18
CA LYS A 62 -3.98 4.36 -15.66
C LYS A 62 -2.77 5.01 -16.32
N ASP A 63 -2.10 5.94 -15.64
CA ASP A 63 -0.93 6.65 -16.14
C ASP A 63 -0.15 7.29 -14.99
N LYS A 64 0.98 7.91 -15.33
CA LYS A 64 1.85 8.59 -14.37
C LYS A 64 1.15 9.78 -13.70
N ASN A 65 0.32 10.50 -14.41
CA ASN A 65 -0.41 11.64 -13.84
C ASN A 65 -1.35 11.21 -12.74
N SER A 66 -2.06 10.09 -12.92
CA SER A 66 -2.94 9.53 -11.90
C SER A 66 -2.16 9.09 -10.67
N TYR A 67 -0.97 8.51 -10.87
CA TYR A 67 -0.10 8.12 -9.76
C TYR A 67 0.38 9.35 -8.97
N GLU A 68 0.78 10.41 -9.65
CA GLU A 68 1.16 11.66 -9.00
C GLU A 68 -0.01 12.28 -8.23
N GLU A 69 -1.21 12.23 -8.78
CA GLU A 69 -2.43 12.69 -8.12
C GLU A 69 -2.69 11.90 -6.82
N TYR A 70 -2.50 10.59 -6.85
CA TYR A 70 -2.58 9.72 -5.67
C TYR A 70 -1.58 10.18 -4.60
N ASN A 71 -0.33 10.38 -4.98
CA ASN A 71 0.72 10.77 -4.03
C ASN A 71 0.43 12.11 -3.35
N LYS A 72 -0.28 13.01 -4.00
CA LYS A 72 -0.63 14.34 -3.48
C LYS A 72 -2.02 14.39 -2.86
N HIS A 73 -2.81 13.33 -2.99
CA HIS A 73 -4.19 13.33 -2.52
C HIS A 73 -4.25 13.51 -0.99
N PRO A 74 -5.13 14.38 -0.48
CA PRO A 74 -5.24 14.61 0.97
C PRO A 74 -5.44 13.33 1.78
N SER A 75 -6.27 12.41 1.30
CA SER A 75 -6.52 11.14 1.99
C SER A 75 -5.26 10.28 2.09
N HIS A 76 -4.41 10.29 1.05
CA HIS A 76 -3.14 9.57 1.07
C HIS A 76 -2.17 10.21 2.05
N LEU A 77 -2.03 11.53 2.02
CA LEU A 77 -1.13 12.25 2.93
C LEU A 77 -1.53 12.07 4.39
N GLU A 78 -2.82 12.16 4.68
CA GLU A 78 -3.35 11.94 6.04
C GLU A 78 -3.11 10.51 6.50
N TYR A 79 -3.37 9.53 5.64
CA TYR A 79 -3.12 8.12 5.94
C TYR A 79 -1.63 7.88 6.26
N VAL A 80 -0.72 8.42 5.44
CA VAL A 80 0.71 8.26 5.66
C VAL A 80 1.11 8.85 7.02
N ASN A 81 0.69 10.07 7.30
CA ASN A 81 1.07 10.77 8.53
C ASN A 81 0.46 10.14 9.79
N ASN A 82 -0.79 9.70 9.74
CA ASN A 82 -1.52 9.24 10.93
C ASN A 82 -1.40 7.74 11.16
N ARG A 83 -1.19 6.94 10.12
CA ARG A 83 -1.18 5.49 10.23
C ARG A 83 0.15 4.87 9.79
N TRP A 84 0.57 5.12 8.56
CA TRP A 84 1.74 4.46 7.98
C TRP A 84 3.02 4.72 8.79
N LEU A 85 3.36 5.97 9.02
CA LEU A 85 4.58 6.33 9.73
C LEU A 85 4.60 5.84 11.18
N ASN A 86 3.43 5.69 11.79
CA ASN A 86 3.31 5.26 13.18
C ASN A 86 3.32 3.74 13.34
N GLU A 87 2.85 2.99 12.35
CA GLU A 87 2.58 1.55 12.50
C GLU A 87 3.45 0.66 11.63
N VAL A 88 4.07 1.18 10.57
CA VAL A 88 4.95 0.42 9.69
C VAL A 88 6.38 0.49 10.18
N ASP A 89 7.02 -0.68 10.29
CA ASP A 89 8.38 -0.81 10.78
C ASP A 89 9.41 -0.73 9.65
N ASN A 90 9.14 -1.44 8.54
CA ASN A 90 10.05 -1.53 7.41
C ASN A 90 9.24 -1.67 6.14
N PHE A 91 9.66 -1.03 5.05
CA PHE A 91 8.94 -1.14 3.78
C PHE A 91 9.84 -0.88 2.58
N LEU A 92 9.37 -1.35 1.42
CA LEU A 92 10.00 -1.12 0.13
C LEU A 92 8.92 -0.85 -0.91
N GLU A 93 9.04 0.24 -1.63
CA GLU A 93 8.12 0.59 -2.72
C GLU A 93 8.71 0.19 -4.07
N ILE A 94 7.86 -0.36 -4.94
CA ILE A 94 8.25 -0.79 -6.27
C ILE A 94 7.15 -0.37 -7.25
N ASP A 95 7.55 0.25 -8.35
CA ASP A 95 6.64 0.64 -9.42
C ASP A 95 7.03 -0.07 -10.71
N PHE A 96 6.05 -0.64 -11.38
CA PHE A 96 6.26 -1.37 -12.62
C PHE A 96 5.49 -0.74 -13.77
N GLU A 97 6.11 -0.75 -14.94
CA GLU A 97 5.43 -0.58 -16.22
C GLU A 97 5.55 -1.90 -16.97
N GLU A 98 4.51 -2.26 -17.71
CA GLU A 98 4.57 -3.43 -18.58
C GLU A 98 5.53 -3.17 -19.74
N ILE A 99 6.35 -4.17 -20.06
CA ILE A 99 7.34 -4.07 -21.13
C ILE A 99 6.71 -4.21 -22.51
#